data_04f183ad0ee69bb0217b96c888aeccc1
#
_entry.id   04f183ad0ee69bb0217b96c888aeccc1
#
_cell.length_a   1.000
_cell.length_b   1.000
_cell.length_c   1.000
_cell.angle_alpha   90.00
_cell.angle_beta   90.00
_cell.angle_gamma   90.00
#
_symmetry.space_group_name_H-M   'P 1'
#
loop_
_entity.id
_entity.type
_entity.pdbx_description
1 polymer ?
#
loop_
_entity_poly.entity_id
_entity_poly.type
_entity_poly.pdbx_seq_one_letter_code
_entity_poly.pdbx_strand_id
1 'polypeptide(L)'
;MKTIKFRILRLVCLLSITGGAAAAQVVPPTWTAQDALGRTIGTDAQYGKPRPGKTVGMFFVVWHGAHGYDHYEARPDMDVIVPGKNDTLSPYDIQKLLDERPDAPQYGPVGAFHHWGEPYLGYYVANDEWVIRKHAQMLSDAGVDVIIIDMTNEVIYLPIVTKLMEVYRKMRSEGNRTPQISCVFHTLLPNGKETLKKMYDNIYSKGLYEELWFRWQGKPLVFCPREALTPEMDAFFTTRHCWFDSREPWFRDGQRCCPWADYYPQNYGWDEDPNVAEMMSVAPATHPTDRRDRVQRIGRSFHNGRQPLTEAEQRSGEGLHFNEQFSRAMEVDPDFLFFTGWNEWSAMRFINQGEILTLANNECKIGDSYFCDDYNHEYSRDIEPLRGGFGDNYYYQLCDFIRRYKGVEPIEVHSDIHRIDPGDMTTWQQVKAVYADDRGDTFHRDHFGYGRIGQLINTTGRNDIVEAKMANDGKTLWFYVRTDRPITSCTDPKWMRLFIDVKGSGLPDWEGFQYAVGNPAADESKTALSRSRNGWNWEKIADLDYRVSDNEMVVAVPFAAIGVKNPKNFTVDFKWIDNAVDQGDIQQCLSDGDAAPNGRFRYRYIFEQQPDKTR
;
A
#
# COMPACT_ATOMS: atom_id res chain seq x y z
N MET A 1 -17.55 71.15 -37.98
CA MET A 1 -17.79 69.72 -37.90
C MET A 1 -16.47 69.03 -38.12
N LYS A 2 -15.82 68.57 -37.05
CA LYS A 2 -14.64 67.67 -37.08
C LYS A 2 -14.85 66.59 -36.07
N THR A 3 -15.00 65.36 -36.59
CA THR A 3 -15.27 64.18 -35.83
C THR A 3 -13.97 63.65 -35.21
N ILE A 4 -13.89 63.58 -33.89
CA ILE A 4 -12.76 63.04 -33.13
C ILE A 4 -13.05 61.49 -32.93
N LYS A 5 -12.18 60.67 -33.51
CA LYS A 5 -12.19 59.22 -33.27
C LYS A 5 -11.39 58.91 -32.02
N PHE A 6 -12.07 58.41 -30.96
CA PHE A 6 -11.42 57.80 -29.80
C PHE A 6 -10.92 56.40 -30.15
N ARG A 7 -9.60 56.18 -30.08
CA ARG A 7 -8.98 54.88 -30.08
C ARG A 7 -8.94 54.36 -28.61
N ILE A 8 -9.72 53.34 -28.33
CA ILE A 8 -9.63 52.59 -27.07
C ILE A 8 -8.43 51.64 -27.16
N LEU A 9 -7.39 51.96 -26.38
CA LEU A 9 -6.22 51.08 -26.17
C LEU A 9 -6.61 50.02 -25.15
N ARG A 10 -6.83 48.77 -25.62
CA ARG A 10 -7.02 47.61 -24.71
C ARG A 10 -5.66 47.24 -24.14
N LEU A 11 -5.46 47.56 -22.87
CA LEU A 11 -4.35 47.06 -22.07
C LEU A 11 -4.64 45.56 -21.76
N VAL A 12 -3.96 44.63 -22.43
CA VAL A 12 -3.98 43.24 -22.10
C VAL A 12 -3.01 43.06 -20.93
N CYS A 13 -3.53 43.00 -19.71
CA CYS A 13 -2.76 42.47 -18.57
C CYS A 13 -2.53 40.99 -18.80
N LEU A 14 -1.33 40.62 -19.22
CA LEU A 14 -0.84 39.25 -19.06
C LEU A 14 -0.64 38.99 -17.54
N LEU A 15 -1.63 38.37 -16.91
CA LEU A 15 -1.41 37.67 -15.66
C LEU A 15 -0.55 36.45 -15.99
N SER A 16 0.73 36.53 -15.71
CA SER A 16 1.60 35.36 -15.59
C SER A 16 1.14 34.57 -14.36
N ILE A 17 0.24 33.61 -14.60
CA ILE A 17 -0.06 32.57 -13.63
C ILE A 17 1.22 31.71 -13.60
N THR A 18 2.10 32.01 -12.64
CA THR A 18 3.10 31.03 -12.19
C THR A 18 2.33 29.97 -11.41
N GLY A 19 1.67 29.08 -12.14
CA GLY A 19 1.11 27.87 -11.58
C GLY A 19 2.28 27.00 -11.12
N GLY A 20 2.56 27.03 -9.81
CA GLY A 20 3.29 25.93 -9.21
C GLY A 20 2.54 24.65 -9.58
N ALA A 21 3.19 23.75 -10.31
CA ALA A 21 2.59 22.47 -10.66
C ALA A 21 2.18 21.80 -9.35
N ALA A 22 0.88 21.74 -9.08
CA ALA A 22 0.37 20.83 -8.06
C ALA A 22 0.89 19.43 -8.43
N ALA A 23 1.45 18.73 -7.46
CA ALA A 23 1.87 17.36 -7.70
C ALA A 23 0.69 16.58 -8.30
N ALA A 24 0.94 15.87 -9.39
CA ALA A 24 -0.11 15.13 -10.04
C ALA A 24 -0.70 14.11 -9.05
N GLN A 25 -2.01 14.15 -8.87
CA GLN A 25 -2.74 13.18 -8.05
C GLN A 25 -2.42 11.77 -8.54
N VAL A 26 -2.10 10.86 -7.61
CA VAL A 26 -1.90 9.45 -7.94
C VAL A 26 -3.27 8.84 -8.26
N VAL A 27 -3.51 8.51 -9.52
CA VAL A 27 -4.72 7.81 -9.94
C VAL A 27 -4.52 6.31 -9.69
N PRO A 28 -5.45 5.63 -8.97
CA PRO A 28 -5.37 4.19 -8.79
C PRO A 28 -5.36 3.44 -10.14
N PRO A 29 -4.59 2.36 -10.28
CA PRO A 29 -4.59 1.55 -11.50
C PRO A 29 -5.97 0.92 -11.74
N THR A 30 -6.26 0.54 -12.99
CA THR A 30 -7.53 -0.10 -13.38
C THR A 30 -7.56 -1.61 -13.14
N TRP A 31 -6.51 -2.16 -12.54
CA TRP A 31 -6.38 -3.59 -12.28
C TRP A 31 -7.51 -4.11 -11.38
N THR A 32 -7.90 -5.35 -11.57
CA THR A 32 -8.90 -6.00 -10.71
C THR A 32 -8.20 -6.84 -9.65
N ALA A 33 -8.86 -7.06 -8.51
CA ALA A 33 -8.38 -7.96 -7.47
C ALA A 33 -9.55 -8.50 -6.66
N GLN A 34 -9.29 -9.61 -5.96
CA GLN A 34 -10.18 -10.21 -4.98
C GLN A 34 -9.35 -10.57 -3.75
N ASP A 35 -9.79 -10.17 -2.57
CA ASP A 35 -9.12 -10.52 -1.32
C ASP A 35 -9.46 -11.95 -0.86
N ALA A 36 -8.83 -12.39 0.24
CA ALA A 36 -9.05 -13.74 0.76
C ALA A 36 -10.47 -13.99 1.31
N LEU A 37 -11.27 -12.93 1.53
CA LEU A 37 -12.68 -13.01 1.91
C LEU A 37 -13.63 -13.02 0.69
N GLY A 38 -13.10 -12.99 -0.52
CA GLY A 38 -13.90 -12.94 -1.75
C GLY A 38 -14.42 -11.56 -2.12
N ARG A 39 -13.99 -10.48 -1.42
CA ARG A 39 -14.37 -9.12 -1.75
C ARG A 39 -13.58 -8.64 -2.97
N THR A 40 -14.27 -8.08 -3.94
CA THR A 40 -13.67 -7.56 -5.18
C THR A 40 -13.47 -6.06 -5.09
N ILE A 41 -12.35 -5.57 -5.61
CA ILE A 41 -12.12 -4.13 -5.78
C ILE A 41 -12.99 -3.61 -6.93
N GLY A 42 -13.71 -2.52 -6.69
CA GLY A 42 -14.61 -1.94 -7.68
C GLY A 42 -13.89 -1.23 -8.83
N THR A 43 -14.63 -1.03 -9.92
CA THR A 43 -14.19 -0.37 -11.15
C THR A 43 -14.91 0.96 -11.35
N ASP A 44 -14.57 1.68 -12.41
CA ASP A 44 -15.22 2.93 -12.83
C ASP A 44 -16.74 2.80 -13.00
N ALA A 45 -17.23 1.63 -13.41
CA ALA A 45 -18.67 1.35 -13.52
C ALA A 45 -19.41 1.43 -12.17
N GLN A 46 -18.69 1.21 -11.06
CA GLN A 46 -19.24 1.27 -9.71
C GLN A 46 -18.92 2.60 -9.00
N TYR A 47 -17.71 3.14 -9.19
CA TYR A 47 -17.18 4.26 -8.41
C TYR A 47 -17.02 5.55 -9.20
N GLY A 48 -17.19 5.50 -10.52
CA GLY A 48 -17.04 6.64 -11.41
C GLY A 48 -15.58 6.97 -11.75
N LYS A 49 -15.46 7.99 -12.59
CA LYS A 49 -14.15 8.49 -13.07
C LYS A 49 -13.37 9.21 -11.97
N PRO A 50 -12.06 9.42 -12.16
CA PRO A 50 -11.23 10.14 -11.22
C PRO A 50 -11.82 11.49 -10.80
N ARG A 51 -11.77 11.76 -9.50
CA ARG A 51 -12.28 12.97 -8.84
C ARG A 51 -11.12 13.91 -8.53
N PRO A 52 -10.96 15.03 -9.26
CA PRO A 52 -9.88 15.98 -9.01
C PRO A 52 -9.93 16.55 -7.59
N GLY A 53 -8.75 16.77 -6.99
CA GLY A 53 -8.63 17.41 -5.67
C GLY A 53 -8.78 16.46 -4.48
N LYS A 54 -9.10 15.19 -4.70
CA LYS A 54 -9.15 14.18 -3.63
C LYS A 54 -7.78 13.59 -3.36
N THR A 55 -7.27 13.77 -2.14
CA THR A 55 -5.93 13.36 -1.72
C THR A 55 -5.99 12.27 -0.65
N VAL A 56 -5.06 11.35 -0.70
CA VAL A 56 -4.91 10.26 0.28
C VAL A 56 -3.53 10.32 0.91
N GLY A 57 -3.49 10.51 2.23
CA GLY A 57 -2.29 10.40 3.06
C GLY A 57 -2.29 9.11 3.88
N MET A 58 -1.09 8.60 4.17
CA MET A 58 -0.88 7.39 4.95
C MET A 58 0.12 7.65 6.08
N PHE A 59 -0.27 7.40 7.32
CA PHE A 59 0.64 7.42 8.47
C PHE A 59 1.70 6.34 8.30
N PHE A 60 2.97 6.70 8.45
CA PHE A 60 4.10 5.85 8.09
C PHE A 60 5.22 5.93 9.12
N VAL A 61 5.66 4.79 9.60
CA VAL A 61 6.72 4.67 10.62
C VAL A 61 8.05 4.29 9.97
N VAL A 62 9.13 4.97 10.40
CA VAL A 62 10.51 4.75 9.91
C VAL A 62 11.49 4.39 11.03
N TRP A 63 11.01 4.06 12.21
CA TRP A 63 11.89 3.89 13.38
C TRP A 63 12.16 2.44 13.77
N HIS A 64 11.68 1.44 13.02
CA HIS A 64 12.04 0.03 13.26
C HIS A 64 13.55 -0.16 13.15
N GLY A 65 14.17 -0.66 14.23
CA GLY A 65 15.61 -0.82 14.33
C GLY A 65 16.39 0.45 14.67
N ALA A 66 15.72 1.57 15.00
CA ALA A 66 16.36 2.84 15.34
C ALA A 66 16.44 3.10 16.84
N HIS A 67 15.78 2.29 17.67
CA HIS A 67 15.79 2.40 19.13
C HIS A 67 16.75 1.37 19.76
N GLY A 68 17.28 1.67 20.92
CA GLY A 68 18.41 0.97 21.54
C GLY A 68 18.32 -0.57 21.56
N TYR A 69 17.17 -1.15 21.93
CA TYR A 69 16.99 -2.61 22.03
C TYR A 69 16.62 -3.28 20.73
N ASP A 70 16.08 -2.56 19.79
CA ASP A 70 15.62 -3.05 18.50
C ASP A 70 16.67 -2.85 17.39
N HIS A 71 17.75 -2.12 17.67
CA HIS A 71 18.79 -1.83 16.72
C HIS A 71 19.54 -3.11 16.33
N TYR A 72 19.70 -3.37 15.04
CA TYR A 72 20.41 -4.56 14.52
C TYR A 72 21.90 -4.59 14.88
N GLU A 73 22.54 -3.42 15.03
CA GLU A 73 23.91 -3.25 15.56
C GLU A 73 23.95 -3.31 17.09
N ALA A 74 22.97 -3.96 17.71
CA ALA A 74 22.75 -4.00 19.12
C ALA A 74 24.07 -4.10 19.89
N ARG A 75 24.23 -3.22 20.85
CA ARG A 75 25.41 -3.15 21.69
C ARG A 75 25.69 -4.50 22.31
N PRO A 76 26.95 -4.98 22.25
CA PRO A 76 27.31 -6.28 22.81
C PRO A 76 27.05 -6.42 24.32
N ASP A 77 26.90 -5.29 25.02
CA ASP A 77 26.70 -5.18 26.47
C ASP A 77 25.24 -5.16 26.91
N MET A 78 24.29 -5.15 25.95
CA MET A 78 22.87 -5.23 26.27
C MET A 78 22.38 -6.66 26.07
N ASP A 79 21.79 -7.23 27.12
CA ASP A 79 20.99 -8.45 27.03
C ASP A 79 19.74 -8.14 26.19
N VAL A 80 19.95 -7.97 24.91
CA VAL A 80 18.86 -7.86 23.95
C VAL A 80 18.11 -9.16 23.99
N ILE A 81 16.82 -9.10 24.14
CA ILE A 81 15.96 -10.25 24.00
C ILE A 81 16.23 -10.82 22.63
N VAL A 82 17.00 -11.88 22.64
CA VAL A 82 17.07 -12.73 21.47
C VAL A 82 15.78 -13.52 21.49
N PRO A 83 14.95 -13.39 20.46
CA PRO A 83 13.92 -14.36 20.22
C PRO A 83 14.54 -15.73 20.34
N GLY A 84 14.02 -16.57 21.23
CA GLY A 84 14.56 -17.90 21.40
C GLY A 84 14.61 -18.56 20.04
N LYS A 85 15.77 -19.00 19.57
CA LYS A 85 15.92 -19.80 18.34
C LYS A 85 14.97 -21.00 18.30
N ASN A 86 14.39 -21.36 19.41
CA ASN A 86 13.50 -22.50 19.59
C ASN A 86 12.05 -22.08 19.87
N ASP A 87 11.72 -20.80 19.85
CA ASP A 87 10.37 -20.34 20.06
C ASP A 87 9.66 -20.26 18.70
N THR A 88 8.66 -21.11 18.53
CA THR A 88 7.83 -21.16 17.31
C THR A 88 6.86 -19.98 17.21
N LEU A 89 6.73 -19.19 18.28
CA LEU A 89 5.93 -17.97 18.32
C LEU A 89 6.87 -16.77 18.17
N SER A 90 6.37 -15.69 17.64
CA SER A 90 7.13 -14.45 17.58
C SER A 90 7.64 -14.09 18.98
N PRO A 91 8.95 -13.96 19.14
CA PRO A 91 9.53 -13.58 20.43
C PRO A 91 9.25 -12.14 20.82
N TYR A 92 8.69 -11.39 19.87
CA TYR A 92 8.25 -10.02 20.04
C TYR A 92 6.72 -9.94 20.19
N ASP A 93 6.01 -11.06 20.24
CA ASP A 93 4.57 -11.10 20.38
C ASP A 93 4.15 -10.56 21.77
N ILE A 94 3.53 -9.37 21.74
CA ILE A 94 3.02 -8.70 22.92
C ILE A 94 2.03 -9.57 23.69
N GLN A 95 1.12 -10.24 22.99
CA GLN A 95 0.09 -11.07 23.61
C GLN A 95 0.72 -12.21 24.39
N LYS A 96 1.69 -12.91 23.79
CA LYS A 96 2.42 -13.98 24.46
C LYS A 96 3.17 -13.50 25.68
N LEU A 97 3.84 -12.34 25.59
CA LEU A 97 4.53 -11.74 26.72
C LEU A 97 3.59 -11.51 27.91
N LEU A 98 2.39 -10.99 27.65
CA LEU A 98 1.40 -10.69 28.70
C LEU A 98 0.76 -11.96 29.26
N ASP A 99 0.51 -12.98 28.43
CA ASP A 99 -0.07 -14.25 28.85
C ASP A 99 0.87 -15.05 29.74
N GLU A 100 2.16 -15.08 29.40
CA GLU A 100 3.14 -15.86 30.16
C GLU A 100 3.57 -15.16 31.45
N ARG A 101 4.00 -13.91 31.35
CA ARG A 101 4.54 -13.16 32.49
C ARG A 101 4.57 -11.66 32.21
N PRO A 102 3.49 -10.96 32.43
CA PRO A 102 3.37 -9.55 32.05
C PRO A 102 4.41 -8.60 32.68
N ASP A 103 4.96 -8.98 33.83
CA ASP A 103 5.97 -8.23 34.60
C ASP A 103 7.39 -8.79 34.46
N ALA A 104 7.59 -9.84 33.66
CA ALA A 104 8.87 -10.54 33.62
C ALA A 104 9.93 -9.78 32.82
N PRO A 105 11.14 -9.57 33.40
CA PRO A 105 12.25 -8.90 32.71
C PRO A 105 12.90 -9.75 31.61
N GLN A 106 12.60 -11.05 31.53
CA GLN A 106 13.19 -11.96 30.52
C GLN A 106 12.86 -11.56 29.07
N TYR A 107 11.79 -10.78 28.85
CA TYR A 107 11.38 -10.25 27.56
C TYR A 107 11.81 -8.80 27.36
N GLY A 108 12.83 -8.34 28.06
CA GLY A 108 13.39 -7.01 28.01
C GLY A 108 12.88 -6.08 29.09
N PRO A 109 13.63 -5.00 29.35
CA PRO A 109 13.28 -4.01 30.35
C PRO A 109 12.03 -3.21 29.94
N VAL A 110 11.52 -2.43 30.89
CA VAL A 110 10.61 -1.33 30.58
C VAL A 110 11.24 -0.43 29.52
N GLY A 111 10.46 -0.06 28.49
CA GLY A 111 10.94 0.71 27.34
C GLY A 111 11.44 -0.15 26.16
N ALA A 112 11.45 -1.49 26.27
CA ALA A 112 11.71 -2.35 25.12
C ALA A 112 10.50 -2.38 24.18
N PHE A 113 10.76 -2.46 22.86
CA PHE A 113 9.72 -2.54 21.84
C PHE A 113 9.38 -3.99 21.51
N HIS A 114 8.09 -4.27 21.36
CA HIS A 114 7.56 -5.60 21.05
C HIS A 114 6.56 -5.51 19.91
N HIS A 115 6.56 -6.51 19.02
CA HIS A 115 5.65 -6.58 17.89
C HIS A 115 4.28 -7.13 18.29
N TRP A 116 3.23 -6.60 17.70
CA TRP A 116 1.87 -7.12 17.86
C TRP A 116 1.53 -8.23 16.85
N GLY A 117 2.33 -8.37 15.79
CA GLY A 117 2.22 -9.37 14.74
C GLY A 117 3.48 -9.42 13.88
N GLU A 118 3.59 -10.42 13.00
CA GLU A 118 4.70 -10.52 12.06
C GLU A 118 4.33 -9.84 10.73
N PRO A 119 5.07 -8.80 10.27
CA PRO A 119 4.90 -8.27 8.92
C PRO A 119 5.03 -9.37 7.87
N TYR A 120 4.25 -9.32 6.80
CA TYR A 120 4.42 -10.28 5.70
C TYR A 120 5.84 -10.26 5.12
N LEU A 121 6.46 -9.09 5.11
CA LEU A 121 7.85 -8.89 4.69
C LEU A 121 8.90 -9.30 5.75
N GLY A 122 8.47 -9.96 6.84
CA GLY A 122 9.31 -10.38 7.97
C GLY A 122 9.61 -9.22 8.95
N TYR A 123 10.24 -9.52 10.07
CA TYR A 123 10.66 -8.52 11.07
C TYR A 123 11.80 -7.65 10.55
N TYR A 124 11.49 -6.70 9.69
CA TYR A 124 12.45 -5.83 9.01
C TYR A 124 12.87 -4.62 9.86
N VAL A 125 13.92 -3.96 9.40
CA VAL A 125 14.32 -2.62 9.86
C VAL A 125 14.02 -1.58 8.77
N ALA A 126 13.76 -0.34 9.18
CA ALA A 126 13.22 0.69 8.29
C ALA A 126 14.20 1.18 7.20
N ASN A 127 15.50 0.87 7.29
CA ASN A 127 16.50 1.20 6.27
C ASN A 127 16.75 0.08 5.23
N ASP A 128 15.98 -1.01 5.27
CA ASP A 128 16.05 -2.07 4.27
C ASP A 128 15.50 -1.59 2.92
N GLU A 129 16.39 -1.42 1.92
CA GLU A 129 16.01 -0.91 0.60
C GLU A 129 14.95 -1.77 -0.09
N TRP A 130 15.00 -3.09 0.10
CA TRP A 130 14.03 -4.00 -0.47
C TRP A 130 12.62 -3.73 0.08
N VAL A 131 12.50 -3.51 1.40
CA VAL A 131 11.23 -3.18 2.06
C VAL A 131 10.74 -1.80 1.63
N ILE A 132 11.63 -0.79 1.58
CA ILE A 132 11.28 0.55 1.12
C ILE A 132 10.68 0.51 -0.29
N ARG A 133 11.26 -0.28 -1.22
CA ARG A 133 10.75 -0.47 -2.58
C ARG A 133 9.38 -1.14 -2.57
N LYS A 134 9.19 -2.23 -1.83
CA LYS A 134 7.89 -2.94 -1.74
C LYS A 134 6.80 -2.06 -1.13
N HIS A 135 7.10 -1.27 -0.10
CA HIS A 135 6.15 -0.30 0.46
C HIS A 135 5.78 0.78 -0.56
N ALA A 136 6.76 1.36 -1.25
CA ALA A 136 6.51 2.38 -2.28
C ALA A 136 5.60 1.85 -3.39
N GLN A 137 5.85 0.64 -3.85
CA GLN A 137 5.07 -0.07 -4.87
C GLN A 137 3.64 -0.31 -4.38
N MET A 138 3.45 -0.97 -3.23
CA MET A 138 2.11 -1.25 -2.68
C MET A 138 1.29 0.02 -2.46
N LEU A 139 1.89 1.08 -1.90
CA LEU A 139 1.19 2.34 -1.63
C LEU A 139 0.84 3.08 -2.93
N SER A 140 1.70 3.03 -3.94
CA SER A 140 1.43 3.60 -5.26
C SER A 140 0.31 2.84 -5.99
N ASP A 141 0.30 1.51 -5.90
CA ASP A 141 -0.74 0.65 -6.49
C ASP A 141 -2.10 0.83 -5.78
N ALA A 142 -2.09 1.08 -4.48
CA ALA A 142 -3.29 1.46 -3.75
C ALA A 142 -3.82 2.85 -4.15
N GLY A 143 -2.96 3.75 -4.67
CA GLY A 143 -3.32 5.12 -5.02
C GLY A 143 -3.08 6.14 -3.91
N VAL A 144 -2.16 5.87 -2.98
CA VAL A 144 -1.73 6.80 -1.93
C VAL A 144 -0.90 7.92 -2.53
N ASP A 145 -1.22 9.17 -2.21
CA ASP A 145 -0.52 10.35 -2.73
C ASP A 145 0.69 10.74 -1.87
N VAL A 146 0.58 10.56 -0.55
CA VAL A 146 1.61 11.01 0.38
C VAL A 146 1.74 10.07 1.58
N ILE A 147 2.97 9.72 1.95
CA ILE A 147 3.28 9.15 3.25
C ILE A 147 3.57 10.29 4.25
N ILE A 148 3.06 10.14 5.47
CA ILE A 148 3.23 11.11 6.55
C ILE A 148 4.09 10.43 7.61
N ILE A 149 5.38 10.77 7.62
CA ILE A 149 6.37 10.13 8.48
C ILE A 149 6.18 10.57 9.92
N ASP A 150 6.10 9.58 10.81
CA ASP A 150 6.02 9.81 12.25
C ASP A 150 7.37 10.30 12.82
N MET A 151 7.34 11.54 13.34
CA MET A 151 8.44 12.16 14.11
C MET A 151 7.95 12.64 15.47
N THR A 152 6.85 12.05 15.98
CA THR A 152 6.26 12.45 17.25
C THR A 152 7.11 12.05 18.45
N ASN A 153 8.03 11.10 18.29
CA ASN A 153 8.96 10.61 19.31
C ASN A 153 10.20 11.52 19.52
N GLU A 154 10.15 12.78 19.08
CA GLU A 154 11.25 13.76 19.19
C GLU A 154 12.54 13.37 18.46
N VAL A 155 12.47 12.49 17.45
CA VAL A 155 13.60 12.03 16.64
C VAL A 155 13.27 12.19 15.16
N ILE A 156 14.21 12.73 14.37
CA ILE A 156 14.02 12.90 12.91
C ILE A 156 14.47 11.67 12.11
N TYR A 157 15.07 10.67 12.73
CA TYR A 157 15.59 9.46 12.05
C TYR A 157 16.34 9.75 10.76
N LEU A 158 17.17 10.81 10.76
CA LEU A 158 17.73 11.43 9.56
C LEU A 158 18.41 10.43 8.60
N PRO A 159 19.22 9.45 9.04
CA PRO A 159 19.84 8.48 8.13
C PRO A 159 18.80 7.63 7.39
N ILE A 160 17.72 7.21 8.09
CA ILE A 160 16.67 6.36 7.54
C ILE A 160 15.80 7.16 6.58
N VAL A 161 15.37 8.36 6.97
CA VAL A 161 14.59 9.26 6.11
C VAL A 161 15.36 9.63 4.85
N THR A 162 16.67 9.91 4.96
CA THR A 162 17.52 10.17 3.80
C THR A 162 17.58 8.95 2.88
N LYS A 163 17.78 7.75 3.44
CA LYS A 163 17.79 6.50 2.66
C LYS A 163 16.47 6.28 1.93
N LEU A 164 15.34 6.49 2.61
CA LEU A 164 14.01 6.38 1.99
C LEU A 164 13.86 7.36 0.82
N MET A 165 14.26 8.62 1.01
CA MET A 165 14.20 9.65 -0.05
C MET A 165 15.12 9.29 -1.24
N GLU A 166 16.32 8.75 -0.99
CA GLU A 166 17.23 8.27 -2.03
C GLU A 166 16.62 7.13 -2.84
N VAL A 167 16.00 6.15 -2.17
CA VAL A 167 15.34 5.02 -2.83
C VAL A 167 14.15 5.49 -3.66
N TYR A 168 13.31 6.37 -3.13
CA TYR A 168 12.17 6.93 -3.87
C TYR A 168 12.62 7.68 -5.12
N ARG A 169 13.66 8.52 -5.01
CA ARG A 169 14.24 9.22 -6.17
C ARG A 169 14.79 8.25 -7.20
N LYS A 170 15.48 7.18 -6.76
CA LYS A 170 15.97 6.12 -7.63
C LYS A 170 14.83 5.41 -8.36
N MET A 171 13.79 4.97 -7.65
CA MET A 171 12.61 4.34 -8.25
C MET A 171 11.94 5.24 -9.30
N ARG A 172 11.80 6.55 -9.02
CA ARG A 172 11.26 7.49 -10.01
C ARG A 172 12.16 7.65 -11.24
N SER A 173 13.48 7.58 -11.07
CA SER A 173 14.42 7.60 -12.22
C SER A 173 14.37 6.32 -13.05
N GLU A 174 13.93 5.21 -12.47
CA GLU A 174 13.65 3.93 -13.12
C GLU A 174 12.30 3.93 -13.87
N GLY A 175 11.47 4.95 -13.66
CA GLY A 175 10.13 5.11 -14.26
C GLY A 175 8.98 4.72 -13.35
N ASN A 176 9.26 4.27 -12.13
CA ASN A 176 8.26 3.83 -11.17
C ASN A 176 7.61 5.00 -10.44
N ARG A 177 6.43 4.76 -9.90
CA ARG A 177 5.71 5.72 -9.06
C ARG A 177 6.11 5.54 -7.59
N THR A 178 6.14 6.62 -6.84
CA THR A 178 6.23 6.58 -5.37
C THR A 178 5.30 7.64 -4.80
N PRO A 179 4.76 7.46 -3.58
CA PRO A 179 4.10 8.54 -2.87
C PRO A 179 5.04 9.74 -2.68
N GLN A 180 4.48 10.90 -2.40
CA GLN A 180 5.23 12.04 -1.87
C GLN A 180 5.42 11.91 -0.37
N ILE A 181 6.14 12.84 0.25
CA ILE A 181 6.55 12.77 1.65
C ILE A 181 6.12 14.03 2.39
N SER A 182 5.52 13.82 3.57
CA SER A 182 5.27 14.82 4.61
C SER A 182 5.68 14.23 5.97
N CYS A 183 5.65 15.05 7.04
CA CYS A 183 6.01 14.62 8.38
C CYS A 183 5.03 15.15 9.41
N VAL A 184 4.84 14.40 10.52
CA VAL A 184 4.06 14.82 11.69
C VAL A 184 4.96 14.95 12.92
N PHE A 185 4.75 16.02 13.72
CA PHE A 185 5.57 16.36 14.86
C PHE A 185 4.71 16.62 16.10
N HIS A 186 5.12 16.08 17.25
CA HIS A 186 4.53 16.38 18.55
C HIS A 186 5.27 17.54 19.23
N THR A 187 4.94 18.76 18.90
CA THR A 187 5.67 19.95 19.33
C THR A 187 5.36 20.42 20.77
N LEU A 188 4.45 19.74 21.47
CA LEU A 188 4.17 19.97 22.89
C LEU A 188 5.16 19.23 23.81
N LEU A 189 5.89 18.26 23.30
CA LEU A 189 6.98 17.61 24.01
C LEU A 189 8.20 18.54 24.15
N PRO A 190 9.06 18.32 25.14
CA PRO A 190 10.20 19.20 25.46
C PRO A 190 11.10 19.55 24.25
N ASN A 191 11.41 18.56 23.42
CA ASN A 191 12.29 18.72 22.23
C ASN A 191 11.52 18.75 20.90
N GLY A 192 10.19 18.73 20.90
CA GLY A 192 9.39 18.60 19.69
C GLY A 192 9.59 19.75 18.69
N LYS A 193 9.73 21.00 19.16
CA LYS A 193 10.06 22.16 18.31
C LYS A 193 11.48 22.07 17.74
N GLU A 194 12.41 21.57 18.52
CA GLU A 194 13.79 21.33 18.09
C GLU A 194 13.85 20.24 17.02
N THR A 195 13.05 19.19 17.15
CA THR A 195 12.92 18.11 16.16
C THR A 195 12.42 18.64 14.82
N LEU A 196 11.37 19.44 14.83
CA LEU A 196 10.86 20.11 13.64
C LEU A 196 11.92 21.00 13.00
N LYS A 197 12.63 21.81 13.81
CA LYS A 197 13.71 22.68 13.32
C LYS A 197 14.86 21.86 12.73
N LYS A 198 15.27 20.76 13.35
CA LYS A 198 16.30 19.87 12.80
C LYS A 198 15.91 19.31 11.44
N MET A 199 14.64 18.92 11.24
CA MET A 199 14.17 18.45 9.95
C MET A 199 14.22 19.57 8.90
N TYR A 200 13.79 20.80 9.26
CA TYR A 200 13.90 21.96 8.40
C TYR A 200 15.35 22.26 8.01
N ASP A 201 16.26 22.36 8.97
CA ASP A 201 17.67 22.70 8.75
C ASP A 201 18.43 21.63 7.94
N ASN A 202 18.08 20.35 8.07
CA ASN A 202 18.80 19.27 7.42
C ASN A 202 18.28 18.90 6.03
N ILE A 203 17.00 19.08 5.76
CA ILE A 203 16.35 18.66 4.51
C ILE A 203 15.75 19.88 3.78
N TYR A 204 14.76 20.54 4.36
CA TYR A 204 13.93 21.51 3.65
C TYR A 204 14.68 22.81 3.28
N SER A 205 15.39 23.41 4.21
CA SER A 205 16.14 24.65 3.95
C SER A 205 17.28 24.48 2.93
N LYS A 206 17.73 23.24 2.74
CA LYS A 206 18.77 22.89 1.76
C LYS A 206 18.21 22.48 0.40
N GLY A 207 16.89 22.45 0.24
CA GLY A 207 16.25 21.99 -0.99
C GLY A 207 16.53 20.52 -1.35
N LEU A 208 16.83 19.65 -0.36
CA LEU A 208 17.15 18.25 -0.62
C LEU A 208 15.88 17.45 -0.92
N TYR A 209 15.85 16.75 -2.06
CA TYR A 209 14.71 15.91 -2.48
C TYR A 209 13.41 16.69 -2.65
N GLU A 210 13.47 17.94 -3.13
CA GLU A 210 12.32 18.83 -3.25
C GLU A 210 11.20 18.24 -4.11
N GLU A 211 11.52 17.42 -5.08
CA GLU A 211 10.60 16.70 -5.96
C GLU A 211 9.76 15.63 -5.22
N LEU A 212 10.14 15.25 -4.01
CA LEU A 212 9.41 14.31 -3.16
C LEU A 212 8.51 14.98 -2.14
N TRP A 213 8.64 16.30 -1.90
CA TRP A 213 7.84 16.97 -0.87
C TRP A 213 6.39 17.11 -1.29
N PHE A 214 5.49 16.66 -0.44
CA PHE A 214 4.07 16.88 -0.64
C PHE A 214 3.73 18.35 -0.39
N ARG A 215 3.01 18.95 -1.33
CA ARG A 215 2.62 20.37 -1.24
C ARG A 215 1.11 20.49 -1.06
N TRP A 216 0.71 21.29 -0.08
CA TRP A 216 -0.67 21.67 0.17
C TRP A 216 -0.79 23.17 0.11
N GLN A 217 -1.74 23.69 -0.65
CA GLN A 217 -1.87 25.15 -0.88
C GLN A 217 -0.57 25.79 -1.40
N GLY A 218 0.20 25.07 -2.22
CA GLY A 218 1.40 25.56 -2.90
C GLY A 218 2.71 25.48 -2.10
N LYS A 219 2.66 25.19 -0.79
CA LYS A 219 3.84 25.04 0.09
C LYS A 219 4.00 23.60 0.58
N PRO A 220 5.21 23.16 0.95
CA PRO A 220 5.39 21.87 1.59
C PRO A 220 4.51 21.76 2.84
N LEU A 221 3.78 20.63 2.97
CA LEU A 221 2.93 20.36 4.13
C LEU A 221 3.74 19.71 5.25
N VAL A 222 3.57 20.19 6.47
CA VAL A 222 3.97 19.50 7.69
C VAL A 222 2.84 19.53 8.71
N PHE A 223 2.72 18.46 9.50
CA PHE A 223 1.69 18.37 10.52
C PHE A 223 2.26 18.80 11.88
N CYS A 224 1.98 20.04 12.27
CA CYS A 224 2.31 20.59 13.57
C CYS A 224 1.45 21.85 13.82
N PRO A 225 1.31 22.29 15.09
CA PRO A 225 0.72 23.60 15.40
C PRO A 225 1.56 24.74 14.80
N ARG A 226 0.89 25.76 14.28
CA ARG A 226 1.56 26.90 13.61
C ARG A 226 2.48 27.67 14.56
N GLU A 227 2.12 27.77 15.83
CA GLU A 227 2.92 28.43 16.88
C GLU A 227 4.24 27.72 17.20
N ALA A 228 4.47 26.55 16.64
CA ALA A 228 5.74 25.85 16.73
C ALA A 228 6.78 26.37 15.74
N LEU A 229 6.35 27.10 14.71
CA LEU A 229 7.20 27.56 13.61
C LEU A 229 7.95 28.85 13.96
N THR A 230 9.17 28.98 13.46
CA THR A 230 9.83 30.27 13.34
C THR A 230 9.18 31.09 12.21
N PRO A 231 9.35 32.43 12.14
CA PRO A 231 8.82 33.23 11.03
C PRO A 231 9.29 32.75 9.65
N GLU A 232 10.53 32.26 9.53
CA GLU A 232 11.09 31.69 8.31
C GLU A 232 10.36 30.40 7.91
N MET A 233 10.15 29.50 8.87
CA MET A 233 9.44 28.24 8.63
C MET A 233 7.95 28.47 8.32
N ASP A 234 7.28 29.44 8.95
CA ASP A 234 5.89 29.80 8.65
C ASP A 234 5.73 30.38 7.23
N ALA A 235 6.75 31.10 6.75
CA ALA A 235 6.78 31.53 5.35
C ALA A 235 6.97 30.36 4.37
N PHE A 236 7.65 29.30 4.78
CA PHE A 236 8.02 28.16 3.95
C PHE A 236 6.95 27.06 3.91
N PHE A 237 6.36 26.69 5.04
CA PHE A 237 5.42 25.56 5.16
C PHE A 237 3.94 25.98 5.09
N THR A 238 3.11 25.04 4.65
CA THR A 238 1.70 24.92 5.08
C THR A 238 1.65 23.96 6.27
N THR A 239 0.86 24.30 7.29
CA THR A 239 0.75 23.46 8.48
C THR A 239 -0.68 23.04 8.77
N ARG A 240 -0.84 21.84 9.34
CA ARG A 240 -2.07 21.38 9.99
C ARG A 240 -1.71 20.78 11.34
N HIS A 241 -2.43 21.18 12.39
CA HIS A 241 -2.22 20.58 13.71
C HIS A 241 -2.83 19.18 13.71
N CYS A 242 -2.00 18.16 13.89
CA CYS A 242 -2.42 16.78 13.89
C CYS A 242 -2.14 16.15 15.25
N TRP A 243 -3.17 15.56 15.85
CA TRP A 243 -3.05 14.77 17.06
C TRP A 243 -4.05 13.62 17.05
N PHE A 244 -3.96 12.73 18.06
CA PHE A 244 -4.63 11.45 18.10
C PHE A 244 -6.14 11.54 17.84
N ASP A 245 -6.88 12.30 18.66
CA ASP A 245 -8.33 12.38 18.50
C ASP A 245 -8.88 13.81 18.70
N SER A 246 -10.14 14.01 18.27
CA SER A 246 -10.83 15.28 18.32
C SER A 246 -11.36 15.70 19.71
N ARG A 247 -11.08 14.95 20.76
CA ARG A 247 -11.51 15.27 22.12
C ARG A 247 -10.63 16.30 22.80
N GLU A 248 -9.44 16.53 22.25
CA GLU A 248 -8.53 17.54 22.78
C GLU A 248 -9.10 18.96 22.63
N PRO A 249 -8.90 19.86 23.62
CA PRO A 249 -9.46 21.20 23.59
C PRO A 249 -9.07 22.02 22.36
N TRP A 250 -7.80 21.92 21.94
CA TRP A 250 -7.28 22.64 20.78
C TRP A 250 -7.95 22.23 19.46
N PHE A 251 -8.45 20.98 19.35
CA PHE A 251 -9.20 20.55 18.16
C PHE A 251 -10.57 21.19 18.09
N ARG A 252 -11.23 21.38 19.24
CA ARG A 252 -12.56 22.00 19.32
C ARG A 252 -12.55 23.49 19.00
N ASP A 253 -11.44 24.15 19.27
CA ASP A 253 -11.17 25.54 18.85
C ASP A 253 -10.73 25.65 17.39
N GLY A 254 -10.54 24.60 16.80
CA GLY A 254 -10.36 23.81 15.68
C GLY A 254 -9.92 24.27 14.34
N GLN A 255 -9.39 25.43 14.14
CA GLN A 255 -8.79 25.79 12.85
C GLN A 255 -7.55 24.95 12.52
N ARG A 256 -7.47 24.46 11.26
CA ARG A 256 -6.27 23.81 10.70
C ARG A 256 -5.83 22.57 11.46
N CYS A 257 -6.80 21.75 11.83
CA CYS A 257 -6.59 20.53 12.58
C CYS A 257 -6.90 19.28 11.76
N CYS A 258 -6.25 18.17 12.11
CA CYS A 258 -6.52 16.85 11.56
C CYS A 258 -6.34 15.80 12.67
N PRO A 259 -7.39 15.20 13.22
CA PRO A 259 -7.21 14.04 14.11
C PRO A 259 -6.74 12.86 13.28
N TRP A 260 -5.76 12.08 13.75
CA TRP A 260 -5.17 11.00 12.96
C TRP A 260 -5.69 9.61 13.32
N ALA A 261 -6.38 9.46 14.45
CA ALA A 261 -7.03 8.21 14.85
C ALA A 261 -8.30 8.48 15.68
N ASP A 262 -9.22 9.26 15.16
CA ASP A 262 -10.42 9.67 15.89
C ASP A 262 -11.41 8.52 16.09
N TYR A 263 -12.25 8.64 17.13
CA TYR A 263 -13.30 7.68 17.43
C TYR A 263 -14.49 7.84 16.48
N TYR A 264 -15.12 6.72 16.13
CA TYR A 264 -16.36 6.75 15.35
C TYR A 264 -17.53 7.32 16.17
N PRO A 265 -18.37 8.21 15.60
CA PRO A 265 -18.19 8.88 14.31
C PRO A 265 -17.14 9.99 14.42
N GLN A 266 -16.08 9.86 13.60
CA GLN A 266 -14.96 10.78 13.63
C GLN A 266 -15.33 12.18 13.12
N ASN A 267 -14.63 13.20 13.62
CA ASN A 267 -14.73 14.57 13.18
C ASN A 267 -13.75 14.86 12.04
N TYR A 268 -14.00 15.94 11.31
CA TYR A 268 -13.09 16.45 10.29
C TYR A 268 -12.39 17.73 10.76
N GLY A 269 -11.19 17.98 10.23
CA GLY A 269 -10.49 19.24 10.35
C GLY A 269 -10.87 20.20 9.22
N TRP A 270 -10.65 21.50 9.45
CA TRP A 270 -10.89 22.57 8.47
C TRP A 270 -9.79 23.64 8.54
N ASP A 271 -9.63 24.42 7.48
CA ASP A 271 -8.68 25.53 7.47
C ASP A 271 -9.33 26.84 7.97
N GLU A 272 -10.14 27.49 7.15
CA GLU A 272 -10.73 28.80 7.47
C GLU A 272 -12.22 28.72 7.79
N ASP A 273 -12.96 27.86 7.11
CA ASP A 273 -14.41 27.71 7.27
C ASP A 273 -14.73 26.35 7.95
N PRO A 274 -15.31 26.36 9.15
CA PRO A 274 -15.68 25.14 9.86
C PRO A 274 -16.76 24.30 9.17
N ASN A 275 -17.43 24.82 8.15
CA ASN A 275 -18.42 24.09 7.37
C ASN A 275 -17.81 23.38 6.15
N VAL A 276 -16.51 23.58 5.88
CA VAL A 276 -15.77 22.95 4.79
C VAL A 276 -14.86 21.88 5.35
N ALA A 277 -15.20 20.63 5.11
CA ALA A 277 -14.38 19.48 5.54
C ALA A 277 -13.11 19.42 4.70
N GLU A 278 -11.96 19.71 5.31
CA GLU A 278 -10.68 19.64 4.61
C GLU A 278 -10.01 18.26 4.79
N MET A 279 -9.83 17.83 6.03
CA MET A 279 -9.10 16.60 6.36
C MET A 279 -9.88 15.71 7.33
N MET A 280 -9.79 14.40 7.16
CA MET A 280 -10.43 13.43 8.04
C MET A 280 -9.63 12.14 8.09
N SER A 281 -9.55 11.52 9.29
CA SER A 281 -8.87 10.23 9.47
C SER A 281 -9.79 9.04 9.20
N VAL A 282 -9.16 7.93 8.79
CA VAL A 282 -9.77 6.61 8.68
C VAL A 282 -8.79 5.58 9.24
N ALA A 283 -9.13 4.93 10.34
CA ALA A 283 -8.27 3.99 11.04
C ALA A 283 -8.95 2.63 11.23
N PRO A 284 -8.20 1.49 11.11
CA PRO A 284 -8.74 0.16 11.41
C PRO A 284 -9.16 -0.06 12.86
N ALA A 285 -8.49 0.62 13.80
CA ALA A 285 -8.73 0.55 15.24
C ALA A 285 -8.27 1.83 15.94
N THR A 286 -8.49 1.95 17.26
CA THR A 286 -7.92 3.01 18.11
C THR A 286 -6.76 2.46 18.96
N HIS A 287 -6.14 3.30 19.77
CA HIS A 287 -5.12 2.85 20.73
C HIS A 287 -5.68 1.83 21.72
N PRO A 288 -4.94 0.76 22.08
CA PRO A 288 -5.39 -0.26 23.03
C PRO A 288 -5.44 0.22 24.48
N THR A 289 -4.74 1.29 24.82
CA THR A 289 -4.63 1.81 26.19
C THR A 289 -5.23 3.20 26.32
N ASP A 290 -5.98 3.44 27.42
CA ASP A 290 -6.44 4.77 27.80
C ASP A 290 -6.17 5.03 29.29
N ARG A 291 -5.59 6.19 29.58
CA ARG A 291 -5.34 6.68 30.94
C ARG A 291 -6.56 7.36 31.57
N ARG A 292 -7.65 7.55 30.85
CA ARG A 292 -8.82 8.30 31.29
C ARG A 292 -9.98 7.45 31.75
N ASP A 293 -9.86 6.13 31.65
CA ASP A 293 -10.82 5.12 32.15
C ASP A 293 -12.28 5.27 31.67
N ARG A 294 -12.56 6.07 30.65
CA ARG A 294 -13.92 6.45 30.30
C ARG A 294 -14.34 6.13 28.86
N VAL A 295 -13.42 5.66 28.05
CA VAL A 295 -13.67 5.40 26.63
C VAL A 295 -13.38 3.95 26.32
N GLN A 296 -14.37 3.27 25.81
CA GLN A 296 -14.20 1.91 25.31
C GLN A 296 -13.11 1.90 24.24
N ARG A 297 -12.16 0.99 24.35
CA ARG A 297 -11.19 0.76 23.28
C ARG A 297 -11.87 0.13 22.11
N ILE A 298 -11.59 0.66 20.92
CA ILE A 298 -12.20 0.21 19.66
C ILE A 298 -11.17 -0.59 18.90
N GLY A 299 -11.44 -1.88 18.77
CA GLY A 299 -10.68 -2.80 17.95
C GLY A 299 -11.22 -2.92 16.53
N ARG A 300 -10.57 -3.74 15.72
CA ARG A 300 -10.92 -3.98 14.31
C ARG A 300 -12.31 -4.59 14.13
N SER A 301 -12.81 -5.31 15.13
CA SER A 301 -14.14 -5.96 15.13
C SER A 301 -15.27 -5.07 15.61
N PHE A 302 -15.00 -3.83 16.04
CA PHE A 302 -16.04 -2.89 16.44
C PHE A 302 -17.01 -2.66 15.28
N HIS A 303 -18.31 -2.79 15.59
CA HIS A 303 -19.36 -2.58 14.59
C HIS A 303 -20.69 -2.26 15.26
N ASN A 304 -21.46 -1.35 14.67
CA ASN A 304 -22.79 -0.94 15.18
C ASN A 304 -22.78 -0.54 16.67
N GLY A 305 -21.75 0.20 17.08
CA GLY A 305 -21.62 0.69 18.47
C GLY A 305 -21.20 -0.37 19.49
N ARG A 306 -20.82 -1.57 19.08
CA ARG A 306 -20.39 -2.66 19.95
C ARG A 306 -18.98 -3.14 19.64
N GLN A 307 -18.15 -3.24 20.68
CA GLN A 307 -16.86 -3.93 20.66
C GLN A 307 -17.03 -5.35 21.21
N PRO A 308 -16.71 -6.40 20.45
CA PRO A 308 -16.59 -7.75 21.01
C PRO A 308 -15.43 -7.83 22.00
N LEU A 309 -15.67 -8.40 23.20
CA LEU A 309 -14.69 -8.44 24.27
C LEU A 309 -13.96 -9.79 24.36
N THR A 310 -14.50 -10.83 23.77
CA THR A 310 -13.89 -12.17 23.76
C THR A 310 -13.32 -12.48 22.38
N GLU A 311 -12.18 -13.18 22.36
CA GLU A 311 -11.53 -13.60 21.11
C GLU A 311 -12.48 -14.41 20.20
N ALA A 312 -13.33 -15.24 20.77
CA ALA A 312 -14.31 -16.04 20.03
C ALA A 312 -15.37 -15.21 19.28
N GLU A 313 -15.63 -13.98 19.73
CA GLU A 313 -16.56 -13.05 19.07
C GLU A 313 -15.86 -12.10 18.10
N GLN A 314 -14.54 -11.99 18.19
CA GLN A 314 -13.76 -11.06 17.37
C GLN A 314 -13.69 -11.53 15.92
N ARG A 315 -13.76 -10.56 15.02
CA ARG A 315 -13.72 -10.72 13.56
C ARG A 315 -12.66 -9.80 12.97
N SER A 316 -11.47 -9.81 13.57
CA SER A 316 -10.38 -8.87 13.29
C SER A 316 -9.95 -8.84 11.81
N GLY A 317 -10.17 -9.95 11.06
CA GLY A 317 -9.82 -10.04 9.63
C GLY A 317 -10.81 -9.39 8.67
N GLU A 318 -12.00 -8.98 9.15
CA GLU A 318 -13.09 -8.54 8.27
C GLU A 318 -13.10 -7.03 8.00
N GLY A 319 -12.37 -6.24 8.81
CA GLY A 319 -12.27 -4.79 8.64
C GLY A 319 -13.57 -4.03 8.91
N LEU A 320 -14.32 -4.45 9.94
CA LEU A 320 -15.64 -3.90 10.25
C LEU A 320 -15.55 -2.44 10.67
N HIS A 321 -14.71 -2.12 11.66
CA HIS A 321 -14.51 -0.75 12.11
C HIS A 321 -13.90 0.13 11.02
N PHE A 322 -12.96 -0.41 10.26
CA PHE A 322 -12.33 0.27 9.13
C PHE A 322 -13.38 0.70 8.10
N ASN A 323 -14.35 -0.17 7.82
CA ASN A 323 -15.46 0.16 6.92
C ASN A 323 -16.43 1.21 7.50
N GLU A 324 -16.71 1.20 8.82
CA GLU A 324 -17.54 2.24 9.46
C GLU A 324 -16.86 3.61 9.39
N GLN A 325 -15.57 3.68 9.72
CA GLN A 325 -14.75 4.89 9.61
C GLN A 325 -14.75 5.44 8.16
N PHE A 326 -14.51 4.57 7.19
CA PHE A 326 -14.52 4.95 5.79
C PHE A 326 -15.90 5.39 5.30
N SER A 327 -16.97 4.70 5.71
CA SER A 327 -18.33 5.09 5.36
C SER A 327 -18.67 6.49 5.87
N ARG A 328 -18.24 6.81 7.10
CA ARG A 328 -18.38 8.17 7.64
C ARG A 328 -17.56 9.19 6.85
N ALA A 329 -16.36 8.84 6.43
CA ALA A 329 -15.53 9.72 5.61
C ALA A 329 -16.18 9.99 4.23
N MET A 330 -16.84 9.00 3.63
CA MET A 330 -17.58 9.19 2.38
C MET A 330 -18.83 10.06 2.54
N GLU A 331 -19.50 10.05 3.70
CA GLU A 331 -20.61 10.95 4.00
C GLU A 331 -20.15 12.40 4.10
N VAL A 332 -18.99 12.63 4.71
CA VAL A 332 -18.40 13.96 4.89
C VAL A 332 -17.73 14.46 3.61
N ASP A 333 -17.13 13.57 2.84
CA ASP A 333 -16.43 13.82 1.58
C ASP A 333 -15.32 14.88 1.66
N PRO A 334 -14.38 14.79 2.62
CA PRO A 334 -13.31 15.76 2.77
C PRO A 334 -12.38 15.80 1.54
N ASP A 335 -11.50 16.81 1.45
CA ASP A 335 -10.51 16.90 0.37
C ASP A 335 -9.27 16.03 0.61
N PHE A 336 -9.01 15.69 1.88
CA PHE A 336 -7.88 14.86 2.28
C PHE A 336 -8.32 13.76 3.23
N LEU A 337 -8.11 12.49 2.86
CA LEU A 337 -8.25 11.34 3.76
C LEU A 337 -6.90 10.95 4.32
N PHE A 338 -6.81 10.85 5.65
CA PHE A 338 -5.63 10.41 6.37
C PHE A 338 -5.85 9.00 6.92
N PHE A 339 -5.28 8.00 6.25
CA PHE A 339 -5.33 6.61 6.74
C PHE A 339 -4.26 6.37 7.81
N THR A 340 -4.65 5.75 8.93
CA THR A 340 -3.77 5.49 10.06
C THR A 340 -3.90 4.05 10.52
N GLY A 341 -2.87 3.22 10.37
CA GLY A 341 -1.49 3.43 9.95
C GLY A 341 -1.08 2.42 8.89
N TRP A 342 0.14 2.56 8.39
CA TRP A 342 0.68 1.58 7.46
C TRP A 342 1.38 0.44 8.18
N ASN A 343 2.40 0.75 8.99
CA ASN A 343 3.43 -0.19 9.43
C ASN A 343 3.95 0.02 10.87
N GLU A 344 3.13 0.40 11.82
CA GLU A 344 3.54 0.51 13.23
C GLU A 344 3.51 -0.86 13.91
N TRP A 345 4.47 -1.73 13.55
CA TRP A 345 4.49 -3.13 13.98
C TRP A 345 4.87 -3.36 15.43
N SER A 346 5.52 -2.40 16.08
CA SER A 346 6.01 -2.56 17.44
C SER A 346 5.65 -1.40 18.34
N ALA A 347 5.32 -1.71 19.58
CA ALA A 347 4.98 -0.76 20.62
C ALA A 347 5.91 -0.88 21.84
N MET A 348 6.15 0.23 22.52
CA MET A 348 6.99 0.29 23.72
C MET A 348 6.28 -0.29 24.93
N ARG A 349 6.96 -1.14 25.68
CA ARG A 349 6.48 -1.72 26.93
C ARG A 349 6.56 -0.71 28.07
N PHE A 350 5.45 -0.48 28.73
CA PHE A 350 5.33 0.28 29.99
C PHE A 350 4.86 -0.62 31.13
N ILE A 351 5.06 -0.17 32.37
CA ILE A 351 4.52 -0.79 33.60
C ILE A 351 3.61 0.20 34.27
N ASN A 352 2.42 -0.22 34.68
CA ASN A 352 1.50 0.63 35.44
C ASN A 352 2.05 0.88 36.84
N GLN A 353 2.30 2.13 37.18
CA GLN A 353 2.84 2.57 38.45
C GLN A 353 1.78 3.16 39.40
N GLY A 354 0.51 3.00 39.12
CA GLY A 354 -0.60 3.47 39.95
C GLY A 354 -1.61 4.35 39.21
N GLU A 355 -1.53 4.40 37.89
CA GLU A 355 -2.53 5.08 37.09
C GLU A 355 -3.78 4.21 36.91
N ILE A 356 -4.95 4.83 36.73
CA ILE A 356 -6.16 4.12 36.32
C ILE A 356 -6.03 3.90 34.81
N LEU A 357 -5.80 2.65 34.41
CA LEU A 357 -5.55 2.25 33.04
C LEU A 357 -6.44 1.09 32.64
N THR A 358 -6.83 1.09 31.35
CA THR A 358 -7.36 -0.09 30.68
C THR A 358 -6.46 -0.46 29.51
N LEU A 359 -6.25 -1.76 29.30
CA LEU A 359 -5.61 -2.32 28.11
C LEU A 359 -6.62 -3.20 27.40
N ALA A 360 -6.93 -2.90 26.13
CA ALA A 360 -7.90 -3.66 25.34
C ALA A 360 -9.24 -3.90 26.07
N ASN A 361 -9.75 -2.89 26.76
CA ASN A 361 -10.97 -2.92 27.60
C ASN A 361 -10.89 -3.76 28.90
N ASN A 362 -9.71 -4.23 29.28
CA ASN A 362 -9.48 -4.89 30.55
C ASN A 362 -8.76 -3.94 31.53
N GLU A 363 -9.01 -4.13 32.83
CA GLU A 363 -8.29 -3.40 33.87
C GLU A 363 -6.80 -3.74 33.79
N CYS A 364 -5.95 -2.71 33.75
CA CYS A 364 -4.51 -2.84 33.87
C CYS A 364 -4.11 -2.46 35.31
N LYS A 365 -3.72 -3.44 36.11
CA LYS A 365 -3.41 -3.26 37.54
C LYS A 365 -2.02 -2.67 37.71
N ILE A 366 -1.75 -2.19 38.94
CA ILE A 366 -0.41 -1.76 39.34
C ILE A 366 0.56 -2.94 39.18
N GLY A 367 1.66 -2.72 38.47
CA GLY A 367 2.67 -3.72 38.17
C GLY A 367 2.45 -4.46 36.86
N ASP A 368 1.28 -4.35 36.22
CA ASP A 368 1.03 -4.94 34.92
C ASP A 368 1.75 -4.17 33.81
N SER A 369 2.15 -4.90 32.77
CA SER A 369 2.64 -4.30 31.53
C SER A 369 1.48 -3.74 30.71
N TYR A 370 1.73 -2.63 30.01
CA TYR A 370 0.81 -2.10 29.01
C TYR A 370 1.56 -1.51 27.81
N PHE A 371 0.83 -1.34 26.70
CA PHE A 371 1.31 -0.79 25.44
C PHE A 371 0.32 0.28 24.98
N CYS A 372 0.81 1.44 24.55
CA CYS A 372 -0.04 2.56 24.16
C CYS A 372 -0.53 2.42 22.73
N ASP A 373 0.34 2.00 21.81
CA ASP A 373 0.12 2.16 20.37
C ASP A 373 -0.59 0.95 19.77
N ASP A 374 -0.06 -0.24 19.98
CA ASP A 374 -0.59 -1.49 19.47
C ASP A 374 -0.50 -2.60 20.51
N TYR A 375 -1.33 -3.64 20.36
CA TYR A 375 -1.40 -4.71 21.34
C TYR A 375 -1.46 -6.11 20.72
N ASN A 376 -2.39 -6.36 19.80
CA ASN A 376 -2.60 -7.63 19.10
C ASN A 376 -3.35 -7.44 17.78
N HIS A 377 -3.73 -8.52 17.11
CA HIS A 377 -4.47 -8.47 15.85
C HIS A 377 -5.80 -7.69 15.92
N GLU A 378 -6.45 -7.62 17.08
CA GLU A 378 -7.69 -6.87 17.26
C GLU A 378 -7.44 -5.38 17.54
N TYR A 379 -6.42 -5.07 18.34
CA TYR A 379 -6.12 -3.73 18.82
C TYR A 379 -4.80 -3.21 18.24
N SER A 380 -4.72 -3.18 16.92
CA SER A 380 -3.64 -2.60 16.14
C SER A 380 -4.23 -1.85 14.94
N ARG A 381 -3.50 -0.90 14.37
CA ARG A 381 -4.01 0.01 13.34
C ARG A 381 -3.48 -0.26 11.94
N ASP A 382 -2.50 -1.15 11.79
CA ASP A 382 -1.71 -1.24 10.58
C ASP A 382 -2.41 -1.99 9.45
N ILE A 383 -2.12 -1.56 8.23
CA ILE A 383 -2.75 -2.01 6.99
C ILE A 383 -1.79 -2.83 6.14
N GLU A 384 -0.47 -2.69 6.38
CA GLU A 384 0.56 -3.52 5.73
C GLU A 384 0.21 -5.01 5.90
N PRO A 385 0.38 -5.85 4.86
CA PRO A 385 0.07 -7.27 4.94
C PRO A 385 0.79 -7.98 6.09
N LEU A 386 0.04 -8.83 6.77
CA LEU A 386 0.45 -9.64 7.92
C LEU A 386 0.76 -11.07 7.50
N ARG A 387 1.77 -11.68 8.10
CA ARG A 387 2.02 -13.12 7.94
C ARG A 387 1.04 -13.90 8.82
N GLY A 388 0.24 -14.76 8.19
CA GLY A 388 -0.85 -15.45 8.89
C GLY A 388 -2.03 -14.51 9.21
N GLY A 389 -2.87 -14.84 10.19
CA GLY A 389 -4.00 -14.02 10.62
C GLY A 389 -4.91 -13.57 9.47
N PHE A 390 -5.10 -12.28 9.32
CA PHE A 390 -5.92 -11.70 8.24
C PHE A 390 -5.14 -11.41 6.93
N GLY A 391 -3.85 -11.75 6.88
CA GLY A 391 -3.05 -11.63 5.67
C GLY A 391 -3.05 -10.23 5.06
N ASP A 392 -3.46 -10.15 3.78
CA ASP A 392 -3.49 -8.92 2.98
C ASP A 392 -4.89 -8.29 2.88
N ASN A 393 -5.87 -8.74 3.67
CA ASN A 393 -7.27 -8.29 3.56
C ASN A 393 -7.43 -6.77 3.73
N TYR A 394 -6.70 -6.15 4.68
CA TYR A 394 -6.77 -4.71 4.91
C TYR A 394 -6.15 -3.90 3.77
N TYR A 395 -5.10 -4.42 3.16
CA TYR A 395 -4.49 -3.77 2.00
C TYR A 395 -5.46 -3.70 0.81
N TYR A 396 -6.15 -4.79 0.48
CA TYR A 396 -7.14 -4.78 -0.61
C TYR A 396 -8.40 -4.00 -0.24
N GLN A 397 -8.79 -3.96 1.02
CA GLN A 397 -9.85 -3.08 1.49
C GLN A 397 -9.46 -1.59 1.37
N LEU A 398 -8.22 -1.23 1.68
CA LEU A 398 -7.67 0.11 1.44
C LEU A 398 -7.72 0.47 -0.06
N CYS A 399 -7.27 -0.44 -0.93
CA CYS A 399 -7.31 -0.21 -2.38
C CYS A 399 -8.74 0.06 -2.88
N ASP A 400 -9.72 -0.69 -2.39
CA ASP A 400 -11.13 -0.47 -2.71
C ASP A 400 -11.62 0.88 -2.17
N PHE A 401 -11.30 1.23 -0.94
CA PHE A 401 -11.67 2.50 -0.33
C PHE A 401 -11.10 3.70 -1.09
N ILE A 402 -9.83 3.64 -1.49
CA ILE A 402 -9.20 4.71 -2.26
C ILE A 402 -9.88 4.88 -3.61
N ARG A 403 -10.23 3.80 -4.30
CA ARG A 403 -10.98 3.87 -5.57
C ARG A 403 -12.37 4.45 -5.39
N ARG A 404 -13.08 4.09 -4.33
CA ARG A 404 -14.40 4.67 -4.01
C ARG A 404 -14.31 6.17 -3.73
N TYR A 405 -13.24 6.59 -3.06
CA TYR A 405 -13.02 7.99 -2.69
C TYR A 405 -12.50 8.83 -3.87
N LYS A 406 -11.51 8.35 -4.60
CA LYS A 406 -10.83 9.09 -5.68
C LYS A 406 -11.46 8.88 -7.06
N GLY A 407 -12.28 7.85 -7.24
CA GLY A 407 -12.65 7.34 -8.55
C GLY A 407 -11.51 6.57 -9.20
N VAL A 408 -11.75 6.01 -10.37
CA VAL A 408 -10.78 5.22 -11.13
C VAL A 408 -10.99 5.44 -12.63
N GLU A 409 -9.92 5.36 -13.43
CA GLU A 409 -10.04 5.47 -14.89
C GLU A 409 -10.87 4.32 -15.46
N PRO A 410 -11.65 4.57 -16.54
CA PRO A 410 -12.37 3.51 -17.21
C PRO A 410 -11.43 2.43 -17.75
N ILE A 411 -11.83 1.16 -17.58
CA ILE A 411 -11.13 0.06 -18.23
C ILE A 411 -11.35 0.15 -19.74
N GLU A 412 -10.28 0.12 -20.51
CA GLU A 412 -10.36 0.24 -21.97
C GLU A 412 -11.07 -0.98 -22.58
N VAL A 413 -12.02 -0.73 -23.47
CA VAL A 413 -12.70 -1.75 -24.27
C VAL A 413 -12.06 -1.81 -25.67
N HIS A 414 -11.51 -2.96 -26.03
CA HIS A 414 -10.81 -3.18 -27.28
C HIS A 414 -11.76 -3.78 -28.34
N SER A 415 -11.60 -3.44 -29.60
CA SER A 415 -12.42 -3.94 -30.71
C SER A 415 -11.59 -4.46 -31.90
N ASP A 416 -10.29 -4.20 -31.87
CA ASP A 416 -9.41 -4.51 -32.99
C ASP A 416 -9.03 -6.00 -33.02
N ILE A 417 -9.09 -6.62 -34.19
CA ILE A 417 -8.58 -7.97 -34.43
C ILE A 417 -7.20 -7.84 -35.08
N HIS A 418 -6.21 -8.50 -34.47
CA HIS A 418 -4.81 -8.41 -34.84
C HIS A 418 -4.31 -9.74 -35.42
N ARG A 419 -3.68 -9.70 -36.58
CA ARG A 419 -2.92 -10.83 -37.10
C ARG A 419 -1.53 -10.81 -36.44
N ILE A 420 -1.29 -11.71 -35.51
CA ILE A 420 -0.01 -11.86 -34.82
C ILE A 420 0.81 -12.92 -35.57
N ASP A 421 2.05 -12.59 -35.86
CA ASP A 421 3.08 -13.54 -36.31
C ASP A 421 4.06 -13.75 -35.14
N PRO A 422 4.08 -14.90 -34.48
CA PRO A 422 5.00 -15.15 -33.35
C PRO A 422 6.47 -15.16 -33.80
N GLY A 423 6.74 -15.22 -35.10
CA GLY A 423 8.08 -15.09 -35.67
C GLY A 423 8.56 -13.65 -35.86
N ASP A 424 7.62 -12.69 -35.82
CA ASP A 424 7.89 -11.26 -36.03
C ASP A 424 7.30 -10.41 -34.88
N MET A 425 8.12 -10.06 -33.90
CA MET A 425 7.71 -9.25 -32.74
C MET A 425 7.24 -7.84 -33.16
N THR A 426 7.54 -7.37 -34.37
CA THR A 426 7.07 -6.05 -34.81
C THR A 426 5.55 -6.02 -35.01
N THR A 427 4.88 -7.17 -35.16
CA THR A 427 3.41 -7.26 -35.22
C THR A 427 2.72 -6.77 -33.94
N TRP A 428 3.45 -6.72 -32.80
CA TRP A 428 2.97 -6.22 -31.52
C TRP A 428 2.99 -4.69 -31.40
N GLN A 429 3.63 -3.97 -32.32
CA GLN A 429 3.70 -2.49 -32.26
C GLN A 429 2.32 -1.84 -32.48
N GLN A 430 1.39 -2.52 -33.13
CA GLN A 430 0.04 -2.01 -33.39
C GLN A 430 -0.96 -2.35 -32.28
N VAL A 431 -0.60 -3.23 -31.36
CA VAL A 431 -1.48 -3.67 -30.27
C VAL A 431 -1.56 -2.58 -29.21
N LYS A 432 -2.80 -2.12 -28.94
CA LYS A 432 -3.10 -1.04 -27.97
C LYS A 432 -3.37 -1.54 -26.56
N ALA A 433 -3.77 -2.79 -26.40
CA ALA A 433 -3.96 -3.40 -25.08
C ALA A 433 -2.59 -3.64 -24.43
N VAL A 434 -2.07 -2.59 -23.81
CA VAL A 434 -0.74 -2.53 -23.18
C VAL A 434 -0.90 -2.35 -21.69
N TYR A 435 -0.17 -3.14 -20.92
CA TYR A 435 -0.18 -3.17 -19.46
C TYR A 435 1.26 -2.99 -18.98
N ALA A 436 1.50 -1.91 -18.27
CA ALA A 436 2.80 -1.62 -17.68
C ALA A 436 2.94 -2.30 -16.32
N ASP A 437 4.16 -2.69 -16.00
CA ASP A 437 4.57 -3.14 -14.68
C ASP A 437 5.79 -2.34 -14.19
N ASP A 438 6.09 -2.46 -12.89
CA ASP A 438 7.19 -1.74 -12.29
C ASP A 438 8.55 -2.31 -12.76
N ARG A 439 9.55 -1.45 -12.83
CA ARG A 439 10.92 -1.83 -13.22
C ARG A 439 11.79 -1.96 -11.99
N GLY A 440 12.60 -3.02 -11.91
CA GLY A 440 13.57 -3.26 -10.85
C GLY A 440 12.93 -3.69 -9.53
N ASP A 441 11.75 -4.25 -9.56
CA ASP A 441 11.07 -4.81 -8.39
C ASP A 441 11.51 -6.25 -8.08
N THR A 442 12.28 -6.86 -8.97
CA THR A 442 13.05 -8.10 -8.78
C THR A 442 14.34 -7.89 -7.96
N PHE A 443 14.50 -6.74 -7.34
CA PHE A 443 15.65 -6.40 -6.49
C PHE A 443 15.87 -7.46 -5.39
N HIS A 444 17.09 -7.99 -5.26
CA HIS A 444 17.40 -8.99 -4.25
C HIS A 444 17.54 -8.36 -2.87
N ARG A 445 17.03 -9.06 -1.86
CA ARG A 445 17.19 -8.70 -0.46
C ARG A 445 18.33 -9.46 0.17
N ASP A 446 19.17 -8.76 0.88
CA ASP A 446 20.19 -9.29 1.79
C ASP A 446 20.45 -8.23 2.86
N HIS A 447 19.62 -8.23 3.92
CA HIS A 447 19.66 -7.22 4.97
C HIS A 447 19.40 -7.83 6.34
N PHE A 448 19.98 -7.25 7.38
CA PHE A 448 19.67 -7.64 8.75
C PHE A 448 18.21 -7.33 9.09
N GLY A 449 17.57 -8.27 9.80
CA GLY A 449 16.25 -8.05 10.36
C GLY A 449 16.29 -7.31 11.69
N TYR A 450 15.12 -7.10 12.26
CA TYR A 450 14.91 -6.43 13.54
C TYR A 450 15.64 -7.14 14.68
N GLY A 451 16.27 -6.37 15.56
CA GLY A 451 17.00 -6.91 16.72
C GLY A 451 18.07 -7.92 16.30
N ARG A 452 17.96 -9.16 16.77
CA ARG A 452 18.89 -10.25 16.45
C ARG A 452 18.24 -11.38 15.67
N ILE A 453 17.19 -11.10 14.90
CA ILE A 453 16.52 -12.14 14.11
C ILE A 453 17.42 -12.74 13.05
N GLY A 454 18.50 -12.07 12.71
CA GLY A 454 19.46 -12.50 11.69
C GLY A 454 19.22 -11.88 10.33
N GLN A 455 19.77 -12.51 9.31
CA GLN A 455 19.74 -12.03 7.93
C GLN A 455 18.38 -12.37 7.29
N LEU A 456 17.76 -11.38 6.65
CA LEU A 456 16.60 -11.53 5.81
C LEU A 456 17.07 -11.55 4.35
N ILE A 457 16.96 -12.71 3.71
CA ILE A 457 17.46 -12.94 2.35
C ILE A 457 16.30 -13.30 1.44
N ASN A 458 16.22 -12.64 0.29
CA ASN A 458 15.32 -13.00 -0.80
C ASN A 458 16.07 -12.82 -2.13
N THR A 459 16.36 -13.91 -2.81
CA THR A 459 17.06 -13.96 -4.10
C THR A 459 16.18 -14.56 -5.19
N THR A 460 14.87 -14.54 -5.00
CA THR A 460 13.91 -15.11 -5.96
C THR A 460 13.69 -14.23 -7.18
N GLY A 461 14.01 -12.92 -7.09
CA GLY A 461 13.85 -11.96 -8.17
C GLY A 461 14.61 -12.37 -9.43
N ARG A 462 13.85 -12.48 -10.55
CA ARG A 462 14.33 -12.92 -11.85
C ARG A 462 13.31 -12.49 -12.91
N ASN A 463 13.74 -12.27 -14.16
CA ASN A 463 12.88 -11.89 -15.29
C ASN A 463 11.97 -10.69 -14.97
N ASP A 464 12.60 -9.54 -14.65
CA ASP A 464 11.93 -8.25 -14.34
C ASP A 464 10.94 -7.88 -15.47
N ILE A 465 9.66 -8.16 -15.27
CA ILE A 465 8.58 -7.93 -16.23
C ILE A 465 8.25 -6.44 -16.23
N VAL A 466 8.30 -5.81 -17.41
CA VAL A 466 8.07 -4.36 -17.51
C VAL A 466 6.88 -4.01 -18.40
N GLU A 467 6.39 -4.96 -19.20
CA GLU A 467 5.26 -4.75 -20.09
C GLU A 467 4.58 -6.07 -20.43
N ALA A 468 3.26 -6.07 -20.42
CA ALA A 468 2.46 -7.13 -21.01
C ALA A 468 1.52 -6.54 -22.09
N LYS A 469 1.17 -7.35 -23.10
CA LYS A 469 0.16 -6.99 -24.10
C LYS A 469 -0.78 -8.16 -24.36
N MET A 470 -1.97 -7.83 -24.85
CA MET A 470 -2.94 -8.83 -25.23
C MET A 470 -3.58 -8.50 -26.58
N ALA A 471 -3.72 -9.51 -27.43
CA ALA A 471 -4.39 -9.38 -28.71
C ALA A 471 -5.26 -10.60 -28.98
N ASN A 472 -6.17 -10.52 -29.97
CA ASN A 472 -6.89 -11.67 -30.50
C ASN A 472 -6.99 -11.59 -32.01
N ASP A 473 -7.07 -12.76 -32.69
CA ASP A 473 -7.25 -12.89 -34.11
C ASP A 473 -8.65 -13.42 -34.49
N GLY A 474 -9.58 -13.49 -33.53
CA GLY A 474 -10.92 -14.05 -33.66
C GLY A 474 -11.01 -15.56 -33.37
N LYS A 475 -9.89 -16.24 -33.14
CA LYS A 475 -9.80 -17.68 -32.80
C LYS A 475 -8.84 -17.97 -31.67
N THR A 476 -7.83 -17.11 -31.50
CA THR A 476 -6.71 -17.26 -30.55
C THR A 476 -6.56 -15.97 -29.75
N LEU A 477 -6.38 -16.10 -28.44
CA LEU A 477 -5.82 -15.06 -27.61
C LEU A 477 -4.30 -15.16 -27.65
N TRP A 478 -3.69 -14.03 -27.89
CA TRP A 478 -2.25 -13.88 -27.91
C TRP A 478 -1.82 -13.08 -26.69
N PHE A 479 -0.94 -13.65 -25.88
CA PHE A 479 -0.37 -13.03 -24.71
C PHE A 479 1.10 -12.75 -24.96
N TYR A 480 1.49 -11.50 -24.75
CA TYR A 480 2.87 -11.03 -24.87
C TYR A 480 3.34 -10.54 -23.52
N VAL A 481 4.60 -10.77 -23.23
CA VAL A 481 5.29 -10.21 -22.06
C VAL A 481 6.71 -9.83 -22.46
N ARG A 482 7.19 -8.72 -21.89
CA ARG A 482 8.56 -8.23 -22.07
C ARG A 482 9.20 -7.98 -20.72
N THR A 483 10.43 -8.45 -20.58
CA THR A 483 11.27 -8.25 -19.40
C THR A 483 12.33 -7.16 -19.65
N ASP A 484 12.93 -6.63 -18.59
CA ASP A 484 14.00 -5.62 -18.68
C ASP A 484 15.27 -6.18 -19.33
N ARG A 485 15.54 -7.46 -19.12
CA ARG A 485 16.71 -8.19 -19.63
C ARG A 485 16.27 -9.47 -20.35
N PRO A 486 17.16 -10.14 -21.11
CA PRO A 486 16.84 -11.40 -21.76
C PRO A 486 16.20 -12.41 -20.81
N ILE A 487 15.10 -13.03 -21.25
CA ILE A 487 14.37 -14.04 -20.47
C ILE A 487 15.27 -15.25 -20.21
N THR A 488 15.24 -15.76 -19.00
CA THR A 488 16.05 -16.93 -18.58
C THR A 488 15.57 -18.23 -19.25
N SER A 489 16.25 -19.35 -18.98
CA SER A 489 15.90 -20.64 -19.60
C SER A 489 14.53 -21.17 -19.16
N CYS A 490 13.77 -21.73 -20.11
CA CYS A 490 12.48 -22.40 -19.83
C CYS A 490 12.62 -23.63 -18.90
N THR A 491 13.84 -24.07 -18.64
CA THR A 491 14.14 -25.17 -17.69
C THR A 491 14.26 -24.69 -16.25
N ASP A 492 14.25 -23.38 -16.01
CA ASP A 492 14.30 -22.83 -14.67
C ASP A 492 13.01 -23.15 -13.89
N PRO A 493 13.07 -23.44 -12.59
CA PRO A 493 11.87 -23.75 -11.82
C PRO A 493 10.92 -22.56 -11.74
N LYS A 494 9.62 -22.84 -11.82
CA LYS A 494 8.53 -21.83 -11.78
C LYS A 494 8.69 -20.70 -12.83
N TRP A 495 9.27 -21.00 -13.98
CA TRP A 495 9.60 -20.06 -15.04
C TRP A 495 8.36 -19.52 -15.75
N MET A 496 8.28 -18.20 -15.90
CA MET A 496 7.34 -17.43 -16.75
C MET A 496 5.95 -18.07 -16.86
N ARG A 497 5.16 -18.05 -15.79
CA ARG A 497 3.80 -18.60 -15.77
C ARG A 497 2.76 -17.53 -16.06
N LEU A 498 1.74 -17.88 -16.83
CA LEU A 498 0.60 -17.03 -17.12
C LEU A 498 -0.67 -17.66 -16.52
N PHE A 499 -1.38 -16.91 -15.68
CA PHE A 499 -2.69 -17.29 -15.15
C PHE A 499 -3.80 -16.54 -15.87
N ILE A 500 -4.91 -17.26 -16.18
CA ILE A 500 -6.00 -16.73 -17.01
C ILE A 500 -7.34 -17.01 -16.29
N ASP A 501 -8.16 -15.97 -16.21
CA ASP A 501 -9.55 -16.01 -15.74
C ASP A 501 -10.49 -15.59 -16.88
N VAL A 502 -11.25 -16.53 -17.44
CA VAL A 502 -12.29 -16.26 -18.43
C VAL A 502 -13.59 -15.96 -17.71
N LYS A 503 -14.01 -14.69 -17.72
CA LYS A 503 -15.18 -14.25 -16.99
C LYS A 503 -16.46 -14.97 -17.42
N GLY A 504 -17.25 -15.40 -16.41
CA GLY A 504 -18.49 -16.16 -16.65
C GLY A 504 -18.27 -17.62 -17.03
N SER A 505 -17.08 -18.17 -16.90
CA SER A 505 -16.80 -19.59 -17.18
C SER A 505 -17.55 -20.53 -16.24
N GLY A 506 -17.70 -20.19 -14.97
CA GLY A 506 -18.28 -21.04 -13.91
C GLY A 506 -17.46 -22.29 -13.61
N LEU A 507 -16.19 -22.30 -14.00
CA LEU A 507 -15.27 -23.42 -13.76
C LEU A 507 -14.60 -23.27 -12.38
N PRO A 508 -14.15 -24.39 -11.77
CA PRO A 508 -13.28 -24.35 -10.61
C PRO A 508 -12.02 -23.52 -10.89
N ASP A 509 -11.53 -22.83 -9.86
CA ASP A 509 -10.41 -21.92 -9.98
C ASP A 509 -9.44 -22.01 -8.79
N TRP A 510 -8.29 -21.38 -8.97
CA TRP A 510 -7.37 -21.00 -7.92
C TRP A 510 -7.32 -19.47 -7.87
N GLU A 511 -7.70 -18.88 -6.76
CA GLU A 511 -7.72 -17.42 -6.60
C GLU A 511 -8.47 -16.69 -7.75
N GLY A 512 -9.49 -17.32 -8.34
CA GLY A 512 -10.25 -16.85 -9.48
C GLY A 512 -9.68 -17.20 -10.86
N PHE A 513 -8.47 -17.78 -10.97
CA PHE A 513 -7.88 -18.21 -12.24
C PHE A 513 -8.25 -19.67 -12.53
N GLN A 514 -8.93 -19.91 -13.66
CA GLN A 514 -9.29 -21.27 -14.10
C GLN A 514 -8.14 -21.94 -14.83
N TYR A 515 -7.24 -21.18 -15.45
CA TYR A 515 -6.18 -21.73 -16.29
C TYR A 515 -4.81 -21.19 -15.89
N ALA A 516 -3.80 -22.06 -16.05
CA ALA A 516 -2.38 -21.74 -15.91
C ALA A 516 -1.61 -22.24 -17.13
N VAL A 517 -0.71 -21.40 -17.65
CA VAL A 517 0.23 -21.72 -18.72
C VAL A 517 1.64 -21.77 -18.13
N GLY A 518 2.47 -22.72 -18.60
CA GLY A 518 3.87 -22.80 -18.16
C GLY A 518 4.12 -23.72 -16.98
N ASN A 519 3.08 -24.40 -16.44
CA ASN A 519 3.22 -25.37 -15.37
C ASN A 519 2.52 -26.69 -15.79
N PRO A 520 3.20 -27.81 -15.98
CA PRO A 520 4.63 -28.10 -15.75
C PRO A 520 5.57 -27.43 -16.74
N ALA A 521 6.88 -27.59 -16.55
CA ALA A 521 7.94 -26.97 -17.35
C ALA A 521 7.72 -27.14 -18.86
N ALA A 522 7.99 -26.08 -19.59
CA ALA A 522 7.91 -26.02 -21.02
C ALA A 522 9.16 -26.63 -21.70
N ASP A 523 9.01 -26.98 -22.96
CA ASP A 523 10.13 -27.17 -23.87
C ASP A 523 10.38 -25.88 -24.69
N GLU A 524 11.33 -25.87 -25.58
CA GLU A 524 11.69 -24.69 -26.38
C GLU A 524 10.59 -24.23 -27.35
N SER A 525 9.57 -25.02 -27.62
CA SER A 525 8.51 -24.74 -28.61
C SER A 525 7.09 -24.91 -28.06
N LYS A 526 6.91 -25.69 -27.01
CA LYS A 526 5.62 -26.03 -26.41
C LYS A 526 5.61 -25.76 -24.92
N THR A 527 4.49 -25.23 -24.45
CA THR A 527 4.20 -25.05 -23.02
C THR A 527 2.87 -25.70 -22.68
N ALA A 528 2.69 -26.08 -21.42
CA ALA A 528 1.45 -26.72 -20.98
C ALA A 528 0.36 -25.69 -20.67
N LEU A 529 -0.85 -25.92 -21.17
CA LEU A 529 -2.08 -25.33 -20.63
C LEU A 529 -2.67 -26.29 -19.61
N SER A 530 -2.85 -25.82 -18.39
CA SER A 530 -3.47 -26.57 -17.31
C SER A 530 -4.75 -25.87 -16.84
N ARG A 531 -5.70 -26.66 -16.32
CA ARG A 531 -6.96 -26.18 -15.74
C ARG A 531 -7.00 -26.51 -14.25
N SER A 532 -7.44 -25.59 -13.42
CA SER A 532 -7.69 -25.85 -11.99
C SER A 532 -8.83 -26.86 -11.83
N ARG A 533 -8.63 -27.84 -10.97
CA ARG A 533 -9.67 -28.77 -10.52
C ARG A 533 -10.36 -28.27 -9.24
N ASN A 534 -9.67 -27.57 -8.43
CA ASN A 534 -10.09 -26.78 -7.27
C ASN A 534 -8.83 -26.27 -6.56
N GLY A 535 -8.73 -24.97 -6.31
CA GLY A 535 -7.53 -24.35 -5.75
C GLY A 535 -6.28 -24.66 -6.59
N TRP A 536 -5.15 -24.88 -5.94
CA TRP A 536 -3.84 -25.13 -6.58
C TRP A 536 -3.68 -26.55 -7.16
N ASN A 537 -4.75 -27.17 -7.59
CA ASN A 537 -4.73 -28.50 -8.20
C ASN A 537 -4.88 -28.40 -9.72
N TRP A 538 -3.77 -28.45 -10.45
CA TRP A 538 -3.69 -28.22 -11.88
C TRP A 538 -3.64 -29.51 -12.69
N GLU A 539 -4.51 -29.65 -13.70
CA GLU A 539 -4.52 -30.74 -14.68
C GLU A 539 -4.17 -30.21 -16.05
N LYS A 540 -3.12 -30.75 -16.67
CA LYS A 540 -2.76 -30.43 -18.06
C LYS A 540 -3.88 -30.85 -19.00
N ILE A 541 -4.34 -29.94 -19.85
CA ILE A 541 -5.41 -30.16 -20.82
C ILE A 541 -4.97 -30.00 -22.29
N ALA A 542 -3.87 -29.28 -22.54
CA ALA A 542 -3.34 -29.09 -23.89
C ALA A 542 -1.86 -28.70 -23.86
N ASP A 543 -1.21 -28.79 -25.02
CA ASP A 543 0.05 -28.14 -25.30
C ASP A 543 -0.22 -26.88 -26.15
N LEU A 544 0.45 -25.78 -25.82
CA LEU A 544 0.36 -24.49 -26.52
C LEU A 544 1.67 -24.16 -27.22
N ASP A 545 1.55 -23.42 -28.33
CA ASP A 545 2.70 -22.81 -28.97
C ASP A 545 3.13 -21.57 -28.19
N TYR A 546 4.43 -21.41 -27.99
CA TYR A 546 5.03 -20.21 -27.47
C TYR A 546 6.37 -19.92 -28.15
N ARG A 547 6.84 -18.71 -28.01
CA ARG A 547 8.14 -18.31 -28.53
C ARG A 547 8.78 -17.27 -27.61
N VAL A 548 10.07 -17.42 -27.39
CA VAL A 548 10.93 -16.41 -26.74
C VAL A 548 11.89 -15.84 -27.77
N SER A 549 12.09 -14.55 -27.78
CA SER A 549 13.06 -13.83 -28.58
C SER A 549 13.70 -12.75 -27.70
N ASP A 550 14.91 -13.03 -27.22
CA ASP A 550 15.64 -12.17 -26.30
C ASP A 550 14.84 -11.90 -25.02
N ASN A 551 14.34 -10.71 -24.81
CA ASN A 551 13.56 -10.30 -23.64
C ASN A 551 12.04 -10.27 -23.89
N GLU A 552 11.56 -10.86 -24.95
CA GLU A 552 10.15 -10.91 -25.31
C GLU A 552 9.64 -12.35 -25.39
N MET A 553 8.43 -12.60 -24.88
CA MET A 553 7.78 -13.90 -24.98
C MET A 553 6.34 -13.74 -25.46
N VAL A 554 5.91 -14.65 -26.34
CA VAL A 554 4.54 -14.72 -26.85
C VAL A 554 3.97 -16.11 -26.63
N VAL A 555 2.71 -16.19 -26.20
CA VAL A 555 1.95 -17.43 -26.03
C VAL A 555 0.66 -17.36 -26.82
N ALA A 556 0.36 -18.41 -27.59
CA ALA A 556 -0.88 -18.57 -28.34
C ALA A 556 -1.87 -19.46 -27.57
N VAL A 557 -3.03 -18.92 -27.20
CA VAL A 557 -4.07 -19.65 -26.45
C VAL A 557 -5.35 -19.70 -27.29
N PRO A 558 -5.69 -20.85 -27.94
CA PRO A 558 -6.92 -20.96 -28.72
C PRO A 558 -8.17 -20.73 -27.87
N PHE A 559 -9.16 -19.98 -28.37
CA PHE A 559 -10.43 -19.75 -27.68
C PHE A 559 -11.10 -21.04 -27.22
N ALA A 560 -11.06 -22.09 -28.07
CA ALA A 560 -11.64 -23.38 -27.76
C ALA A 560 -10.98 -24.09 -26.57
N ALA A 561 -9.68 -23.83 -26.32
CA ALA A 561 -8.95 -24.48 -25.24
C ALA A 561 -9.33 -23.91 -23.86
N ILE A 562 -9.76 -22.65 -23.81
CA ILE A 562 -10.16 -21.95 -22.57
C ILE A 562 -11.66 -21.61 -22.52
N GLY A 563 -12.46 -22.14 -23.45
CA GLY A 563 -13.91 -22.05 -23.41
C GLY A 563 -14.48 -20.65 -23.62
N VAL A 564 -13.83 -19.79 -24.41
CA VAL A 564 -14.42 -18.50 -24.85
C VAL A 564 -15.60 -18.77 -25.76
N LYS A 565 -16.82 -18.60 -25.23
CA LYS A 565 -18.07 -18.95 -25.93
C LYS A 565 -18.48 -17.94 -27.01
N ASN A 566 -18.23 -16.67 -26.74
CA ASN A 566 -18.58 -15.59 -27.68
C ASN A 566 -17.31 -14.82 -28.09
N PRO A 567 -16.71 -15.14 -29.24
CA PRO A 567 -15.47 -14.47 -29.66
C PRO A 567 -15.66 -13.00 -30.06
N LYS A 568 -16.90 -12.50 -30.11
CA LYS A 568 -17.22 -11.09 -30.39
C LYS A 568 -17.41 -10.22 -29.16
N ASN A 569 -17.61 -10.85 -28.01
CA ASN A 569 -17.77 -10.14 -26.73
C ASN A 569 -17.32 -11.05 -25.58
N PHE A 570 -16.20 -10.73 -24.97
CA PHE A 570 -15.67 -11.49 -23.83
C PHE A 570 -14.76 -10.63 -22.97
N THR A 571 -14.57 -11.07 -21.73
CA THR A 571 -13.65 -10.46 -20.77
C THR A 571 -12.73 -11.54 -20.22
N VAL A 572 -11.43 -11.22 -20.17
CA VAL A 572 -10.39 -12.06 -19.60
C VAL A 572 -9.57 -11.25 -18.62
N ASP A 573 -9.40 -11.76 -17.40
CA ASP A 573 -8.38 -11.27 -16.48
C ASP A 573 -7.16 -12.18 -16.55
N PHE A 574 -5.97 -11.60 -16.45
CA PHE A 574 -4.74 -12.38 -16.53
C PHE A 574 -3.63 -11.80 -15.66
N LYS A 575 -2.63 -12.63 -15.37
CA LYS A 575 -1.47 -12.31 -14.57
C LYS A 575 -0.26 -13.08 -15.04
N TRP A 576 0.84 -12.40 -15.26
CA TRP A 576 2.15 -13.02 -15.44
C TRP A 576 2.88 -13.12 -14.11
N ILE A 577 3.63 -14.22 -13.91
CA ILE A 577 4.56 -14.34 -12.78
C ILE A 577 5.80 -15.10 -13.21
N ASP A 578 6.93 -14.77 -12.60
CA ASP A 578 8.15 -15.56 -12.67
C ASP A 578 8.71 -15.84 -11.28
N ASN A 579 9.09 -17.08 -11.01
CA ASN A 579 9.69 -17.56 -9.77
C ASN A 579 8.93 -17.21 -8.48
N ALA A 580 7.67 -16.84 -8.57
CA ALA A 580 6.76 -16.61 -7.46
C ALA A 580 5.77 -17.77 -7.30
N VAL A 581 4.97 -17.75 -6.25
CA VAL A 581 3.88 -18.70 -5.92
C VAL A 581 4.33 -20.14 -5.86
N ASP A 582 4.64 -20.57 -4.66
CA ASP A 582 4.85 -21.96 -4.32
C ASP A 582 3.63 -22.52 -3.60
N GLN A 583 3.22 -23.75 -3.93
CA GLN A 583 2.08 -24.43 -3.34
C GLN A 583 0.75 -23.64 -3.28
N GLY A 584 0.62 -22.61 -4.15
CA GLY A 584 -0.60 -21.84 -4.29
C GLY A 584 -0.80 -20.69 -3.30
N ASP A 585 0.23 -20.23 -2.63
CA ASP A 585 0.19 -19.01 -1.83
C ASP A 585 0.31 -17.77 -2.72
N ILE A 586 -0.82 -17.13 -3.00
CA ILE A 586 -0.89 -15.93 -3.84
C ILE A 586 -0.18 -14.71 -3.21
N GLN A 587 -0.05 -14.67 -1.88
CA GLN A 587 0.64 -13.57 -1.20
C GLN A 587 2.12 -13.49 -1.61
N GLN A 588 2.72 -14.59 -2.04
CA GLN A 588 4.09 -14.59 -2.56
C GLN A 588 4.27 -13.70 -3.79
N CYS A 589 3.20 -13.33 -4.50
CA CYS A 589 3.27 -12.30 -5.54
C CYS A 589 3.59 -10.88 -5.01
N LEU A 590 3.62 -10.68 -3.69
CA LEU A 590 4.09 -9.44 -3.07
C LEU A 590 5.59 -9.46 -2.77
N SER A 591 6.18 -10.64 -2.58
CA SER A 591 7.53 -10.77 -2.05
C SER A 591 8.50 -11.52 -2.96
N ASP A 592 8.04 -12.54 -3.69
CA ASP A 592 8.92 -13.47 -4.39
C ASP A 592 8.89 -13.28 -5.90
N GLY A 593 10.03 -13.54 -6.53
CA GLY A 593 10.17 -13.51 -7.98
C GLY A 593 9.76 -12.18 -8.58
N ASP A 594 8.86 -12.27 -9.56
CA ASP A 594 8.17 -11.14 -10.17
C ASP A 594 6.70 -11.47 -10.45
N ALA A 595 5.82 -10.47 -10.40
CA ALA A 595 4.39 -10.63 -10.61
C ALA A 595 3.77 -9.38 -11.26
N ALA A 596 3.31 -9.52 -12.47
CA ALA A 596 2.71 -8.47 -13.30
C ALA A 596 1.21 -8.71 -13.50
N PRO A 597 0.34 -7.93 -12.83
CA PRO A 597 0.62 -6.94 -11.80
C PRO A 597 0.87 -7.56 -10.42
N ASN A 598 1.36 -6.75 -9.47
CA ASN A 598 1.73 -7.20 -8.14
C ASN A 598 0.60 -7.82 -7.31
N GLY A 599 0.95 -8.64 -6.30
CA GLY A 599 0.03 -9.19 -5.32
C GLY A 599 -1.14 -9.93 -5.94
N ARG A 600 -2.37 -9.69 -5.46
CA ARG A 600 -3.61 -10.28 -6.01
C ARG A 600 -4.15 -9.54 -7.22
N PHE A 601 -3.55 -8.44 -7.64
CA PHE A 601 -4.00 -7.69 -8.82
C PHE A 601 -3.91 -8.50 -10.11
N ARG A 602 -4.77 -8.15 -11.08
CA ARG A 602 -4.88 -8.77 -12.41
C ARG A 602 -5.09 -7.69 -13.45
N TYR A 603 -4.48 -7.85 -14.58
CA TYR A 603 -4.83 -7.08 -15.79
C TYR A 603 -6.17 -7.55 -16.32
N ARG A 604 -6.96 -6.64 -16.88
CA ARG A 604 -8.25 -6.96 -17.52
C ARG A 604 -8.25 -6.57 -18.97
N TYR A 605 -8.61 -7.51 -19.82
CA TYR A 605 -8.86 -7.31 -21.24
C TYR A 605 -10.35 -7.49 -21.53
N ILE A 606 -10.99 -6.42 -22.03
CA ILE A 606 -12.39 -6.43 -22.47
C ILE A 606 -12.38 -6.29 -23.98
N PHE A 607 -13.04 -7.21 -24.68
CA PHE A 607 -13.18 -7.19 -26.13
C PHE A 607 -14.64 -7.12 -26.52
N GLU A 608 -14.99 -6.12 -27.35
CA GLU A 608 -16.31 -5.95 -27.94
C GLU A 608 -16.15 -5.60 -29.43
N GLN A 609 -16.47 -6.55 -30.30
CA GLN A 609 -16.43 -6.30 -31.74
C GLN A 609 -17.49 -5.28 -32.11
N GLN A 610 -17.07 -4.16 -32.68
CA GLN A 610 -18.01 -3.15 -33.20
C GLN A 610 -18.87 -3.74 -34.28
N PRO A 611 -20.19 -3.44 -34.34
CA PRO A 611 -21.03 -3.82 -35.48
C PRO A 611 -20.46 -3.21 -36.76
N ASP A 612 -20.43 -3.97 -37.82
CA ASP A 612 -20.05 -3.46 -39.15
C ASP A 612 -20.87 -2.20 -39.48
N LYS A 613 -20.21 -1.05 -39.56
CA LYS A 613 -20.85 0.23 -39.92
C LYS A 613 -21.26 0.28 -41.41
N THR A 614 -21.17 -0.85 -42.12
CA THR A 614 -21.54 -0.98 -43.51
C THR A 614 -22.81 -1.82 -43.67
N ARG A 615 -23.96 -1.24 -43.26
CA ARG A 615 -25.29 -1.61 -43.78
C ARG A 615 -26.17 -0.38 -43.87
#